data_8637dbfeadf905e9d98c6566ef20ff4b
#
_entry.id   8637dbfeadf905e9d98c6566ef20ff4b
#
_cell.length_a   1.000
_cell.length_b   1.000
_cell.length_c   1.000
_cell.angle_alpha   90.00
_cell.angle_beta   90.00
_cell.angle_gamma   90.00
#
_symmetry.space_group_name_H-M   'P 1'
#
loop_
_entity.id
_entity.type
_entity.pdbx_description
1 polymer ?
#
loop_
_entity_poly.entity_id
_entity_poly.type
_entity_poly.pdbx_seq_one_letter_code
_entity_poly.pdbx_strand_id
1 'polypeptide(L)'
;MRADICNFPLAIASIRIDGNLPVPIYEQISRAVRQAIEMGELPEGTPLPTGRELAHALGVSRNTVVAAYSRLVAENYLVSNTRRGTQVARCPFGAMLVERNGDNRGQSGVAPEPARIQIGFRAQQTLQIPFARPASSRPFALHAPDASFLPRNPLSRLLTEEFCRSTTDRQHACQRFQTAIAAHLRQMRGVCCEPAQVIPTSCLDNALDLTVRVMIDPGHCVLAEDPAIHGMHERFEAAGARIFSLCADGADSACAAVPPPRMILVTPSLSFPFGRQMPEERRLAILALARGSNAIIFENDIYSELTWSGGRLRAIQGHDRDGHVIYFGSMQETLGPQIRVGYLVVPLHLVDAFTEMAQRMACGPDHFLLSALARFIDESQYAMHARAIRSAYAERLGTAVESCRAHFGDSAIIAPSGGFHLTILLPDEPDEYAVCRLAARHDLLVTPLSSFHRHPPQRGGIVIGLGMIPDRNVDTMIRRLAEIVERTRLETRPLDLAS
;
A
#
# COMPACT_ATOMS: atom_id res chain seq x y z
N MET A 1 27.58 -52.47 -7.26
CA MET A 1 28.79 -51.79 -6.79
C MET A 1 28.33 -50.70 -5.80
N ARG A 2 28.04 -51.08 -4.57
CA ARG A 2 27.64 -50.19 -3.45
C ARG A 2 28.67 -50.42 -2.34
N ALA A 3 29.86 -49.87 -2.52
CA ALA A 3 30.90 -49.89 -1.51
C ALA A 3 31.43 -48.49 -1.47
N ASP A 4 31.29 -47.80 -0.37
CA ASP A 4 32.00 -46.62 0.13
C ASP A 4 31.10 -45.56 0.82
N ILE A 5 29.78 -45.81 0.99
CA ILE A 5 28.90 -44.88 1.71
C ILE A 5 28.98 -45.12 3.22
N CYS A 6 29.56 -46.22 3.69
CA CYS A 6 29.60 -46.61 5.10
C CYS A 6 30.50 -45.70 5.99
N ASN A 7 31.29 -44.81 5.42
CA ASN A 7 32.19 -43.90 6.17
C ASN A 7 31.71 -42.44 6.25
N PHE A 8 30.55 -42.11 5.69
CA PHE A 8 30.03 -40.77 5.73
C PHE A 8 29.08 -40.57 6.93
N PRO A 9 28.99 -39.38 7.46
CA PRO A 9 27.91 -39.05 8.40
C PRO A 9 26.56 -39.42 7.80
N LEU A 10 25.67 -39.98 8.59
CA LEU A 10 24.38 -40.51 8.11
C LEU A 10 23.58 -39.45 7.33
N ALA A 11 23.64 -38.21 7.78
CA ALA A 11 23.02 -37.05 7.15
C ALA A 11 23.55 -36.78 5.72
N ILE A 12 24.84 -37.04 5.47
CA ILE A 12 25.44 -36.89 4.13
C ILE A 12 25.07 -38.08 3.24
N ALA A 13 25.04 -39.29 3.81
CA ALA A 13 24.66 -40.49 3.09
C ALA A 13 23.16 -40.51 2.66
N SER A 14 22.32 -39.74 3.34
CA SER A 14 20.90 -39.63 3.05
C SER A 14 20.54 -38.60 1.97
N ILE A 15 21.50 -37.81 1.49
CA ILE A 15 21.25 -36.80 0.45
C ILE A 15 20.72 -37.48 -0.82
N ARG A 16 19.56 -37.07 -1.27
CA ARG A 16 18.96 -37.51 -2.54
C ARG A 16 18.89 -36.34 -3.51
N ILE A 17 19.30 -36.59 -4.74
CA ILE A 17 19.27 -35.63 -5.83
C ILE A 17 18.13 -36.00 -6.76
N ASP A 18 17.29 -35.05 -7.08
CA ASP A 18 16.23 -35.19 -8.08
C ASP A 18 16.58 -34.35 -9.32
N GLY A 19 16.93 -35.02 -10.42
CA GLY A 19 17.26 -34.35 -11.68
C GLY A 19 16.07 -33.71 -12.40
N ASN A 20 14.84 -33.97 -11.98
CA ASN A 20 13.62 -33.42 -12.58
C ASN A 20 13.18 -32.09 -11.94
N LEU A 21 13.76 -31.72 -10.81
CA LEU A 21 13.46 -30.46 -10.17
C LEU A 21 14.09 -29.28 -10.94
N PRO A 22 13.40 -28.13 -11.06
CA PRO A 22 13.95 -26.92 -11.70
C PRO A 22 15.02 -26.23 -10.84
N VAL A 23 15.63 -26.94 -9.89
CA VAL A 23 16.66 -26.45 -8.95
C VAL A 23 17.99 -27.08 -9.32
N PRO A 24 19.05 -26.29 -9.54
CA PRO A 24 20.37 -26.80 -9.85
C PRO A 24 20.88 -27.81 -8.82
N ILE A 25 21.58 -28.86 -9.26
CA ILE A 25 22.04 -29.96 -8.39
C ILE A 25 22.94 -29.45 -7.25
N TYR A 26 23.84 -28.50 -7.52
CA TYR A 26 24.69 -27.92 -6.47
C TYR A 26 23.87 -27.23 -5.37
N GLU A 27 22.73 -26.66 -5.72
CA GLU A 27 21.84 -26.03 -4.76
C GLU A 27 21.09 -27.05 -3.92
N GLN A 28 20.66 -28.16 -4.52
CA GLN A 28 20.06 -29.28 -3.78
C GLN A 28 21.01 -29.84 -2.73
N ILE A 29 22.29 -30.05 -3.10
CA ILE A 29 23.35 -30.48 -2.18
C ILE A 29 23.56 -29.45 -1.06
N SER A 30 23.67 -28.16 -1.41
CA SER A 30 23.86 -27.09 -0.42
C SER A 30 22.72 -27.03 0.59
N ARG A 31 21.46 -27.15 0.12
CA ARG A 31 20.28 -27.14 0.99
C ARG A 31 20.27 -28.34 1.96
N ALA A 32 20.57 -29.54 1.45
CA ALA A 32 20.57 -30.74 2.27
C ALA A 32 21.64 -30.70 3.37
N VAL A 33 22.87 -30.27 3.03
CA VAL A 33 23.97 -30.11 4.02
C VAL A 33 23.65 -29.03 5.05
N ARG A 34 23.09 -27.88 4.60
CA ARG A 34 22.66 -26.81 5.50
C ARG A 34 21.62 -27.29 6.48
N GLN A 35 20.59 -27.96 6.00
CA GLN A 35 19.51 -28.50 6.84
C GLN A 35 20.05 -29.48 7.88
N ALA A 36 20.97 -30.37 7.50
CA ALA A 36 21.59 -31.30 8.42
C ALA A 36 22.43 -30.61 9.52
N ILE A 37 23.09 -29.48 9.20
CA ILE A 37 23.80 -28.66 10.17
C ILE A 37 22.81 -27.96 11.11
N GLU A 38 21.75 -27.34 10.56
CA GLU A 38 20.73 -26.63 11.34
C GLU A 38 19.94 -27.55 12.26
N MET A 39 19.71 -28.81 11.84
CA MET A 39 19.06 -29.83 12.68
C MET A 39 20.00 -30.48 13.71
N GLY A 40 21.30 -30.10 13.70
CA GLY A 40 22.28 -30.67 14.61
C GLY A 40 22.77 -32.09 14.22
N GLU A 41 22.35 -32.62 13.08
CA GLU A 41 22.78 -33.92 12.55
C GLU A 41 24.28 -33.92 12.14
N LEU A 42 24.79 -32.73 11.81
CA LEU A 42 26.20 -32.47 11.53
C LEU A 42 26.73 -31.44 12.52
N PRO A 43 27.25 -31.88 13.69
CA PRO A 43 27.81 -30.98 14.71
C PRO A 43 29.02 -30.19 14.20
N GLU A 44 29.35 -29.10 14.92
CA GLU A 44 30.55 -28.28 14.68
C GLU A 44 31.81 -29.16 14.61
N GLY A 45 32.71 -28.85 13.67
CA GLY A 45 33.94 -29.57 13.47
C GLY A 45 33.79 -30.92 12.74
N THR A 46 32.57 -31.38 12.45
CA THR A 46 32.36 -32.61 11.68
C THR A 46 33.08 -32.53 10.32
N PRO A 47 34.00 -33.44 10.02
CA PRO A 47 34.65 -33.46 8.71
C PRO A 47 33.69 -33.95 7.63
N LEU A 48 33.67 -33.24 6.51
CA LEU A 48 32.86 -33.60 5.34
C LEU A 48 33.72 -34.38 4.32
N PRO A 49 33.09 -35.27 3.53
CA PRO A 49 33.76 -35.96 2.44
C PRO A 49 34.43 -34.99 1.46
N THR A 50 35.54 -35.39 0.88
CA THR A 50 36.17 -34.58 -0.18
C THR A 50 35.19 -34.37 -1.35
N GLY A 51 35.37 -33.31 -2.11
CA GLY A 51 34.50 -33.06 -3.27
C GLY A 51 34.55 -34.21 -4.31
N ARG A 52 35.60 -35.03 -4.32
CA ARG A 52 35.70 -36.20 -5.19
C ARG A 52 34.89 -37.39 -4.66
N GLU A 53 35.00 -37.66 -3.36
CA GLU A 53 34.28 -38.75 -2.70
C GLU A 53 32.76 -38.51 -2.73
N LEU A 54 32.32 -37.30 -2.39
CA LEU A 54 30.89 -36.95 -2.42
C LEU A 54 30.34 -36.96 -3.85
N ALA A 55 31.12 -36.49 -4.84
CA ALA A 55 30.73 -36.52 -6.24
C ALA A 55 30.52 -37.96 -6.74
N HIS A 56 31.42 -38.85 -6.36
CA HIS A 56 31.34 -40.28 -6.68
C HIS A 56 30.08 -40.91 -6.01
N ALA A 57 29.86 -40.63 -4.73
CA ALA A 57 28.74 -41.17 -3.98
C ALA A 57 27.38 -40.72 -4.50
N LEU A 58 27.25 -39.46 -4.93
CA LEU A 58 26.03 -38.87 -5.45
C LEU A 58 25.84 -39.01 -6.96
N GLY A 59 26.84 -39.55 -7.69
CA GLY A 59 26.78 -39.72 -9.16
C GLY A 59 26.80 -38.37 -9.92
N VAL A 60 27.45 -37.34 -9.36
CA VAL A 60 27.47 -36.00 -9.93
C VAL A 60 28.92 -35.58 -10.30
N SER A 61 29.07 -34.45 -11.01
CA SER A 61 30.41 -33.92 -11.31
C SER A 61 31.09 -33.38 -10.03
N ARG A 62 32.43 -33.53 -9.98
CA ARG A 62 33.22 -32.90 -8.90
C ARG A 62 32.98 -31.40 -8.80
N ASN A 63 32.85 -30.74 -9.93
CA ASN A 63 32.63 -29.27 -9.96
C ASN A 63 31.28 -28.88 -9.31
N THR A 64 30.25 -29.72 -9.42
CA THR A 64 28.96 -29.53 -8.79
C THR A 64 29.08 -29.54 -7.27
N VAL A 65 29.85 -30.47 -6.70
CA VAL A 65 30.09 -30.56 -5.25
C VAL A 65 30.97 -29.40 -4.78
N VAL A 66 32.01 -29.05 -5.56
CA VAL A 66 32.88 -27.90 -5.25
C VAL A 66 32.06 -26.60 -5.21
N ALA A 67 31.14 -26.41 -6.16
CA ALA A 67 30.24 -25.24 -6.16
C ALA A 67 29.33 -25.23 -4.94
N ALA A 68 28.77 -26.39 -4.54
CA ALA A 68 27.95 -26.49 -3.33
C ALA A 68 28.73 -26.16 -2.05
N TYR A 69 29.93 -26.70 -1.92
CA TYR A 69 30.80 -26.43 -0.76
C TYR A 69 31.31 -25.00 -0.74
N SER A 70 31.67 -24.41 -1.86
CA SER A 70 32.09 -23.01 -1.95
C SER A 70 30.97 -22.08 -1.49
N ARG A 71 29.72 -22.37 -1.84
CA ARG A 71 28.56 -21.62 -1.38
C ARG A 71 28.37 -21.74 0.14
N LEU A 72 28.44 -22.94 0.69
CA LEU A 72 28.34 -23.17 2.13
C LEU A 72 29.49 -22.54 2.93
N VAL A 73 30.69 -22.46 2.34
CA VAL A 73 31.82 -21.72 2.93
C VAL A 73 31.54 -20.21 2.91
N ALA A 74 31.05 -19.67 1.82
CA ALA A 74 30.66 -18.27 1.69
C ALA A 74 29.51 -17.89 2.67
N GLU A 75 28.63 -18.84 2.95
CA GLU A 75 27.53 -18.70 3.93
C GLU A 75 27.96 -19.02 5.37
N ASN A 76 29.25 -19.29 5.63
CA ASN A 76 29.84 -19.65 6.94
C ASN A 76 29.28 -20.93 7.57
N TYR A 77 28.67 -21.84 6.83
CA TYR A 77 28.28 -23.17 7.32
C TYR A 77 29.46 -24.13 7.32
N LEU A 78 30.43 -23.95 6.43
CA LEU A 78 31.62 -24.77 6.30
C LEU A 78 32.90 -23.93 6.39
N VAL A 79 33.99 -24.57 6.86
CA VAL A 79 35.35 -24.05 6.79
C VAL A 79 36.20 -25.03 5.99
N SER A 80 36.91 -24.52 4.98
CA SER A 80 37.82 -25.30 4.19
C SER A 80 39.29 -24.97 4.57
N ASN A 81 40.05 -25.99 4.95
CA ASN A 81 41.46 -25.88 5.29
C ASN A 81 42.28 -26.79 4.38
N THR A 82 43.34 -26.27 3.81
CA THR A 82 44.24 -27.01 2.88
C THR A 82 44.86 -28.26 3.49
N ARG A 83 44.99 -28.34 4.80
CA ARG A 83 45.59 -29.49 5.52
C ARG A 83 44.58 -30.42 6.15
N ARG A 84 43.37 -29.92 6.52
CA ARG A 84 42.34 -30.67 7.29
C ARG A 84 41.07 -30.97 6.49
N GLY A 85 41.00 -30.51 5.24
CA GLY A 85 39.79 -30.68 4.42
C GLY A 85 38.70 -29.69 4.75
N THR A 86 37.46 -30.05 4.37
CA THR A 86 36.28 -29.26 4.64
C THR A 86 35.54 -29.79 5.88
N GLN A 87 35.20 -28.95 6.80
CA GLN A 87 34.46 -29.30 8.03
C GLN A 87 33.37 -28.29 8.35
N VAL A 88 32.40 -28.68 9.18
CA VAL A 88 31.34 -27.80 9.65
C VAL A 88 31.95 -26.65 10.47
N ALA A 89 31.59 -25.42 10.09
CA ALA A 89 32.09 -24.21 10.75
C ALA A 89 31.52 -24.03 12.15
N ARG A 90 32.24 -23.33 13.01
CA ARG A 90 31.70 -22.87 14.29
C ARG A 90 30.68 -21.78 14.04
N CYS A 91 29.40 -22.08 14.31
CA CYS A 91 28.34 -21.10 14.21
C CYS A 91 28.15 -20.42 15.60
N PRO A 92 28.56 -19.16 15.77
CA PRO A 92 28.45 -18.49 17.06
C PRO A 92 26.99 -18.30 17.53
N PHE A 93 26.02 -18.49 16.64
CA PHE A 93 24.59 -18.35 16.91
C PHE A 93 23.82 -19.69 16.88
N GLY A 94 24.45 -20.78 16.40
CA GLY A 94 23.78 -22.07 16.25
C GLY A 94 23.40 -22.72 17.60
N ALA A 95 24.21 -22.54 18.62
CA ALA A 95 23.92 -23.05 19.96
C ALA A 95 22.66 -22.43 20.56
N MET A 96 22.35 -21.17 20.26
CA MET A 96 21.14 -20.48 20.77
C MET A 96 19.82 -21.00 20.18
N LEU A 97 19.84 -21.61 19.00
CA LEU A 97 18.63 -22.15 18.37
C LEU A 97 18.35 -23.61 18.80
N VAL A 98 19.40 -24.37 19.09
CA VAL A 98 19.27 -25.78 19.54
C VAL A 98 18.82 -25.86 21.00
N GLU A 99 19.27 -24.95 21.86
CA GLU A 99 18.82 -24.88 23.27
C GLU A 99 17.32 -24.57 23.42
N ARG A 100 16.67 -24.02 22.41
CA ARG A 100 15.22 -23.79 22.43
C ARG A 100 14.38 -25.02 22.09
N ASN A 101 14.95 -26.04 21.45
CA ASN A 101 14.21 -27.23 21.00
C ASN A 101 14.71 -28.56 21.61
N GLY A 102 15.81 -28.55 22.34
CA GLY A 102 16.40 -29.75 22.96
C GLY A 102 16.39 -29.67 24.49
N ASP A 103 15.76 -30.62 25.13
CA ASP A 103 15.79 -30.93 26.55
C ASP A 103 15.05 -30.02 27.55
N ASN A 104 13.72 -30.04 27.49
CA ASN A 104 12.93 -29.82 28.70
C ASN A 104 11.96 -30.97 28.99
N ARG A 105 12.44 -32.22 28.91
CA ARG A 105 11.74 -33.39 29.45
C ARG A 105 12.36 -33.78 30.81
N GLY A 106 12.26 -32.92 31.82
CA GLY A 106 12.73 -33.37 33.11
C GLY A 106 12.90 -32.35 34.25
N GLN A 107 12.58 -31.09 34.06
CA GLN A 107 12.50 -30.17 35.19
C GLN A 107 11.22 -29.37 35.14
N SER A 108 10.36 -29.58 36.14
CA SER A 108 9.15 -28.79 36.41
C SER A 108 9.52 -27.38 36.91
N GLY A 109 10.22 -26.65 36.09
CA GLY A 109 10.43 -25.21 36.22
C GLY A 109 9.45 -24.50 35.26
N VAL A 110 8.55 -23.70 35.82
CA VAL A 110 7.67 -22.81 35.07
C VAL A 110 8.55 -22.00 34.11
N ALA A 111 8.41 -22.22 32.81
CA ALA A 111 9.11 -21.38 31.83
C ALA A 111 8.76 -19.92 32.13
N PRO A 112 9.74 -19.00 32.17
CA PRO A 112 9.46 -17.61 32.46
C PRO A 112 8.44 -17.11 31.41
N GLU A 113 7.32 -16.57 31.87
CA GLU A 113 6.37 -15.95 30.96
C GLU A 113 7.13 -14.93 30.08
N PRO A 114 6.91 -14.95 28.76
CA PRO A 114 7.55 -13.97 27.90
C PRO A 114 7.20 -12.56 28.38
N ALA A 115 8.21 -11.70 28.51
CA ALA A 115 8.02 -10.33 28.97
C ALA A 115 6.92 -9.65 28.13
N ARG A 116 5.79 -9.34 28.74
CA ARG A 116 4.69 -8.61 28.10
C ARG A 116 5.04 -7.13 28.08
N ILE A 117 5.85 -6.73 27.11
CA ILE A 117 6.14 -5.32 26.87
C ILE A 117 4.86 -4.68 26.35
N GLN A 118 4.36 -3.68 27.06
CA GLN A 118 3.19 -2.92 26.60
C GLN A 118 3.59 -2.00 25.45
N ILE A 119 2.84 -2.06 24.36
CA ILE A 119 2.99 -1.10 23.26
C ILE A 119 2.48 0.28 23.71
N GLY A 120 3.12 1.35 23.23
CA GLY A 120 2.76 2.72 23.59
C GLY A 120 1.33 3.08 23.15
N PHE A 121 0.70 4.00 23.88
CA PHE A 121 -0.69 4.43 23.65
C PHE A 121 -0.97 4.83 22.18
N ARG A 122 -0.06 5.61 21.56
CA ARG A 122 -0.20 6.00 20.14
C ARG A 122 -0.23 4.80 19.19
N ALA A 123 0.60 3.80 19.45
CA ALA A 123 0.60 2.57 18.65
C ALA A 123 -0.71 1.78 18.84
N GLN A 124 -1.24 1.72 20.08
CA GLN A 124 -2.54 1.09 20.34
C GLN A 124 -3.65 1.76 19.55
N GLN A 125 -3.72 3.09 19.55
CA GLN A 125 -4.69 3.85 18.77
C GLN A 125 -4.55 3.57 17.26
N THR A 126 -3.32 3.65 16.74
CA THR A 126 -3.05 3.39 15.33
C THR A 126 -3.43 1.96 14.90
N LEU A 127 -3.19 0.96 15.74
CA LEU A 127 -3.53 -0.44 15.45
C LEU A 127 -5.02 -0.74 15.48
N GLN A 128 -5.84 0.14 16.05
CA GLN A 128 -7.30 0.05 16.01
C GLN A 128 -7.88 0.59 14.69
N ILE A 129 -7.10 1.36 13.94
CA ILE A 129 -7.52 1.88 12.64
C ILE A 129 -7.73 0.71 11.69
N PRO A 130 -8.90 0.61 11.02
CA PRO A 130 -9.10 -0.38 9.98
C PRO A 130 -8.06 -0.20 8.89
N PHE A 131 -7.03 -1.04 8.89
CA PHE A 131 -6.01 -1.00 7.85
C PHE A 131 -6.58 -1.70 6.62
N ALA A 132 -6.93 -0.92 5.61
CA ALA A 132 -7.18 -1.47 4.29
C ALA A 132 -5.88 -2.13 3.81
N ARG A 133 -5.79 -3.46 3.95
CA ARG A 133 -4.62 -4.21 3.49
C ARG A 133 -4.41 -3.88 2.02
N PRO A 134 -3.24 -3.32 1.64
CA PRO A 134 -2.98 -2.99 0.26
C PRO A 134 -3.08 -4.23 -0.60
N ALA A 135 -3.76 -4.09 -1.73
CA ALA A 135 -3.80 -5.03 -2.84
C ALA A 135 -4.19 -6.48 -2.47
N SER A 136 -5.41 -6.66 -1.97
CA SER A 136 -6.07 -7.94 -2.22
C SER A 136 -6.26 -8.06 -3.74
N SER A 137 -5.82 -9.17 -4.33
CA SER A 137 -6.11 -9.51 -5.73
C SER A 137 -7.59 -9.89 -5.96
N ARG A 138 -8.44 -9.76 -4.92
CA ARG A 138 -9.85 -10.11 -5.00
C ARG A 138 -10.65 -9.06 -5.76
N PRO A 139 -11.65 -9.47 -6.53
CA PRO A 139 -12.60 -8.55 -7.13
C PRO A 139 -13.22 -7.61 -6.09
N PHE A 140 -13.48 -6.39 -6.50
CA PHE A 140 -14.06 -5.31 -5.69
C PHE A 140 -13.17 -4.72 -4.58
N ALA A 141 -11.91 -5.14 -4.47
CA ALA A 141 -10.97 -4.52 -3.54
C ALA A 141 -10.81 -3.02 -3.83
N LEU A 142 -10.92 -2.19 -2.79
CA LEU A 142 -10.71 -0.75 -2.88
C LEU A 142 -9.22 -0.41 -3.00
N HIS A 143 -8.92 0.76 -3.55
CA HIS A 143 -7.58 1.32 -3.68
C HIS A 143 -6.57 0.40 -4.39
N ALA A 144 -7.06 -0.52 -5.22
CA ALA A 144 -6.25 -1.42 -6.02
C ALA A 144 -6.40 -1.07 -7.51
N PRO A 145 -5.57 -0.17 -8.05
CA PRO A 145 -5.57 0.15 -9.48
C PRO A 145 -5.13 -1.09 -10.30
N ASP A 146 -5.57 -1.14 -11.54
CA ASP A 146 -5.26 -2.24 -12.44
C ASP A 146 -3.77 -2.27 -12.80
N ALA A 147 -3.05 -3.26 -12.30
CA ALA A 147 -1.62 -3.42 -12.58
C ALA A 147 -1.31 -3.72 -14.06
N SER A 148 -2.30 -4.11 -14.87
CA SER A 148 -2.13 -4.33 -16.30
C SER A 148 -1.93 -3.02 -17.06
N PHE A 149 -2.38 -1.91 -16.50
CA PHE A 149 -2.20 -0.58 -17.07
C PHE A 149 -0.81 0.00 -16.89
N LEU A 150 0.06 -0.61 -16.07
CA LEU A 150 1.42 -0.13 -15.89
C LEU A 150 2.13 -0.02 -17.26
N PRO A 151 2.70 1.14 -17.62
CA PRO A 151 3.40 1.34 -18.89
C PRO A 151 4.78 0.68 -18.86
N ARG A 152 4.78 -0.67 -18.86
CA ARG A 152 5.97 -1.50 -18.58
C ARG A 152 7.15 -1.14 -19.45
N ASN A 153 6.98 -1.10 -20.77
CA ASN A 153 8.11 -0.89 -21.69
C ASN A 153 8.76 0.49 -21.55
N PRO A 154 8.04 1.62 -21.67
CA PRO A 154 8.68 2.91 -21.54
C PRO A 154 9.25 3.14 -20.13
N LEU A 155 8.50 2.78 -19.08
CA LEU A 155 8.93 3.03 -17.71
C LEU A 155 10.09 2.13 -17.29
N SER A 156 10.08 0.84 -17.65
CA SER A 156 11.19 -0.07 -17.33
C SER A 156 12.48 0.33 -18.02
N ARG A 157 12.42 0.81 -19.26
CA ARG A 157 13.59 1.36 -19.97
C ARG A 157 14.17 2.55 -19.20
N LEU A 158 13.34 3.53 -18.84
CA LEU A 158 13.78 4.70 -18.09
C LEU A 158 14.36 4.34 -16.72
N LEU A 159 13.70 3.43 -15.99
CA LEU A 159 14.20 2.93 -14.71
C LEU A 159 15.57 2.26 -14.83
N THR A 160 15.76 1.41 -15.84
CA THR A 160 17.04 0.74 -16.09
C THR A 160 18.12 1.74 -16.46
N GLU A 161 17.82 2.69 -17.35
CA GLU A 161 18.76 3.73 -17.74
C GLU A 161 19.19 4.60 -16.55
N GLU A 162 18.25 5.05 -15.72
CA GLU A 162 18.56 5.87 -14.56
C GLU A 162 19.29 5.07 -13.47
N PHE A 163 18.93 3.81 -13.26
CA PHE A 163 19.64 2.93 -12.34
C PHE A 163 21.10 2.70 -12.77
N CYS A 164 21.34 2.46 -14.07
CA CYS A 164 22.69 2.28 -14.60
C CYS A 164 23.50 3.59 -14.65
N ARG A 165 22.84 4.75 -14.80
CA ARG A 165 23.47 6.07 -14.73
C ARG A 165 23.82 6.49 -13.32
N SER A 166 23.37 5.77 -12.32
CA SER A 166 23.42 6.14 -10.91
C SER A 166 24.81 6.52 -10.43
N THR A 167 25.20 7.70 -10.83
CA THR A 167 26.12 8.55 -10.10
C THR A 167 25.29 9.42 -9.16
N THR A 168 24.79 8.84 -8.11
CA THR A 168 24.70 9.36 -6.73
C THR A 168 24.22 10.77 -6.42
N ASP A 169 23.80 11.60 -7.35
CA ASP A 169 23.26 12.90 -6.97
C ASP A 169 21.76 12.84 -6.69
N ARG A 170 21.44 12.43 -5.46
CA ARG A 170 20.07 12.38 -4.92
C ARG A 170 19.39 13.75 -5.01
N GLN A 171 20.15 14.83 -4.79
CA GLN A 171 19.61 16.17 -4.82
C GLN A 171 19.20 16.57 -6.24
N HIS A 172 20.02 16.28 -7.22
CA HIS A 172 19.70 16.55 -8.63
C HIS A 172 18.48 15.75 -9.11
N ALA A 173 18.36 14.47 -8.75
CA ALA A 173 17.19 13.65 -9.07
C ALA A 173 15.91 14.24 -8.48
N CYS A 174 15.96 14.68 -7.22
CA CYS A 174 14.84 15.32 -6.55
C CYS A 174 14.45 16.63 -7.25
N GLN A 175 15.41 17.50 -7.57
CA GLN A 175 15.16 18.77 -8.25
C GLN A 175 14.53 18.60 -9.64
N ARG A 176 14.99 17.60 -10.41
CA ARG A 176 14.38 17.28 -11.71
C ARG A 176 12.92 16.86 -11.55
N PHE A 177 12.62 15.97 -10.62
CA PHE A 177 11.26 15.55 -10.32
C PHE A 177 10.38 16.72 -9.86
N GLN A 178 10.89 17.56 -8.97
CA GLN A 178 10.21 18.76 -8.48
C GLN A 178 9.84 19.69 -9.64
N THR A 179 10.77 19.92 -10.56
CA THR A 179 10.56 20.77 -11.74
C THR A 179 9.50 20.19 -12.67
N ALA A 180 9.58 18.88 -12.97
CA ALA A 180 8.65 18.20 -13.84
C ALA A 180 7.22 18.20 -13.26
N ILE A 181 7.08 17.89 -11.95
CA ILE A 181 5.78 17.90 -11.26
C ILE A 181 5.20 19.30 -11.18
N ALA A 182 5.98 20.33 -10.84
CA ALA A 182 5.49 21.71 -10.78
C ALA A 182 4.95 22.18 -12.13
N ALA A 183 5.64 21.84 -13.24
CA ALA A 183 5.19 22.15 -14.60
C ALA A 183 3.90 21.40 -14.95
N HIS A 184 3.83 20.09 -14.65
CA HIS A 184 2.67 19.26 -14.86
C HIS A 184 1.43 19.78 -14.11
N LEU A 185 1.57 20.07 -12.83
CA LEU A 185 0.49 20.56 -11.98
C LEU A 185 -0.03 21.94 -12.42
N ARG A 186 0.85 22.81 -12.81
CA ARG A 186 0.46 24.14 -13.36
C ARG A 186 -0.46 23.98 -14.58
N GLN A 187 -0.10 23.08 -15.47
CA GLN A 187 -0.85 22.84 -16.70
C GLN A 187 -2.14 22.05 -16.45
N MET A 188 -2.10 21.05 -15.59
CA MET A 188 -3.20 20.10 -15.46
C MET A 188 -4.21 20.48 -14.37
N ARG A 189 -3.75 21.16 -13.31
CA ARG A 189 -4.56 21.45 -12.11
C ARG A 189 -4.63 22.94 -11.77
N GLY A 190 -3.88 23.79 -12.48
CA GLY A 190 -3.80 25.20 -12.19
C GLY A 190 -3.13 25.49 -10.82
N VAL A 191 -2.39 24.53 -10.29
CA VAL A 191 -1.59 24.69 -9.07
C VAL A 191 -0.48 25.70 -9.32
N CYS A 192 -0.34 26.66 -8.43
CA CYS A 192 0.70 27.69 -8.51
C CYS A 192 1.80 27.39 -7.50
N CYS A 193 2.88 26.79 -7.95
CA CYS A 193 4.02 26.47 -7.07
C CYS A 193 5.36 26.62 -7.79
N GLU A 194 6.39 26.87 -7.01
CA GLU A 194 7.79 26.73 -7.42
C GLU A 194 8.25 25.27 -7.19
N PRO A 195 9.25 24.78 -7.94
CA PRO A 195 9.78 23.43 -7.75
C PRO A 195 10.16 23.09 -6.31
N ALA A 196 10.76 24.02 -5.58
CA ALA A 196 11.19 23.83 -4.19
C ALA A 196 10.03 23.51 -3.23
N GLN A 197 8.80 23.90 -3.56
CA GLN A 197 7.60 23.61 -2.75
C GLN A 197 7.14 22.16 -2.89
N VAL A 198 7.64 21.42 -3.88
CA VAL A 198 7.27 20.02 -4.12
C VAL A 198 8.12 19.11 -3.24
N ILE A 199 7.51 18.46 -2.27
CA ILE A 199 8.17 17.49 -1.37
C ILE A 199 7.76 16.07 -1.77
N PRO A 200 8.65 15.27 -2.36
CA PRO A 200 8.34 13.89 -2.73
C PRO A 200 8.04 13.02 -1.51
N THR A 201 7.02 12.20 -1.61
CA THR A 201 6.59 11.22 -0.59
C THR A 201 6.31 9.86 -1.25
N SER A 202 6.27 8.78 -0.46
CA SER A 202 6.01 7.45 -1.02
C SER A 202 4.51 7.17 -1.26
N CYS A 203 3.61 7.81 -0.53
CA CYS A 203 2.16 7.59 -0.62
C CYS A 203 1.40 8.62 0.24
N LEU A 204 0.06 8.57 0.20
CA LEU A 204 -0.81 9.41 1.04
C LEU A 204 -0.52 9.25 2.53
N ASP A 205 -0.39 8.01 3.02
CA ASP A 205 -0.10 7.73 4.43
C ASP A 205 1.16 8.43 4.92
N ASN A 206 2.20 8.36 4.11
CA ASN A 206 3.48 9.00 4.41
C ASN A 206 3.39 10.53 4.39
N ALA A 207 2.64 11.08 3.44
CA ALA A 207 2.38 12.51 3.35
C ALA A 207 1.56 13.02 4.55
N LEU A 208 0.56 12.25 5.00
CA LEU A 208 -0.23 12.58 6.20
C LEU A 208 0.62 12.50 7.46
N ASP A 209 1.43 11.45 7.64
CA ASP A 209 2.32 11.33 8.80
C ASP A 209 3.33 12.47 8.87
N LEU A 210 3.90 12.87 7.72
CA LEU A 210 4.77 14.03 7.63
C LEU A 210 4.03 15.32 8.01
N THR A 211 2.82 15.50 7.48
CA THR A 211 2.00 16.69 7.76
C THR A 211 1.63 16.76 9.24
N VAL A 212 1.20 15.65 9.82
CA VAL A 212 0.88 15.56 11.26
C VAL A 212 2.08 15.96 12.11
N ARG A 213 3.27 15.43 11.80
CA ARG A 213 4.51 15.72 12.57
C ARG A 213 4.94 17.17 12.51
N VAL A 214 4.67 17.87 11.39
CA VAL A 214 5.05 19.28 11.24
C VAL A 214 3.99 20.23 11.78
N MET A 215 2.69 19.88 11.67
CA MET A 215 1.60 20.83 11.83
C MET A 215 0.73 20.61 13.07
N ILE A 216 0.75 19.41 13.68
CA ILE A 216 -0.26 19.01 14.66
C ILE A 216 0.35 18.72 16.02
N ASP A 217 -0.18 19.40 17.04
CA ASP A 217 0.04 19.10 18.45
C ASP A 217 -1.23 18.53 19.09
N PRO A 218 -1.11 17.80 20.22
CA PRO A 218 -2.27 17.33 20.98
C PRO A 218 -3.22 18.46 21.36
N GLY A 219 -4.52 18.23 21.14
CA GLY A 219 -5.59 19.21 21.42
C GLY A 219 -5.94 20.13 20.25
N HIS A 220 -5.14 20.16 19.17
CA HIS A 220 -5.50 20.94 17.99
C HIS A 220 -6.83 20.47 17.39
N CYS A 221 -7.63 21.43 16.91
CA CYS A 221 -8.88 21.18 16.22
C CYS A 221 -8.60 20.94 14.72
N VAL A 222 -9.18 19.89 14.16
CA VAL A 222 -9.12 19.57 12.73
C VAL A 222 -10.54 19.39 12.21
N LEU A 223 -10.90 20.14 11.18
CA LEU A 223 -12.13 19.93 10.42
C LEU A 223 -11.86 18.93 9.29
N ALA A 224 -12.75 17.98 9.09
CA ALA A 224 -12.58 16.97 8.04
C ALA A 224 -13.92 16.62 7.38
N GLU A 225 -13.88 16.28 6.09
CA GLU A 225 -15.05 15.73 5.41
C GLU A 225 -15.52 14.45 6.11
N ASP A 226 -16.83 14.22 6.11
CA ASP A 226 -17.47 13.00 6.58
C ASP A 226 -18.56 12.62 5.59
N PRO A 227 -18.46 11.51 4.86
CA PRO A 227 -17.41 10.47 4.95
C PRO A 227 -16.06 10.85 4.31
N ALA A 228 -15.01 10.08 4.64
CA ALA A 228 -13.67 10.25 4.11
C ALA A 228 -12.93 8.92 3.91
N ILE A 229 -11.78 8.98 3.22
CA ILE A 229 -10.89 7.83 3.05
C ILE A 229 -10.36 7.37 4.41
N HIS A 230 -10.36 6.05 4.65
CA HIS A 230 -9.74 5.46 5.84
C HIS A 230 -8.30 5.93 6.04
N GLY A 231 -7.93 6.18 7.28
CA GLY A 231 -6.60 6.62 7.65
C GLY A 231 -6.39 8.14 7.63
N MET A 232 -7.32 8.92 7.03
CA MET A 232 -7.17 10.38 7.04
C MET A 232 -7.43 10.98 8.44
N HIS A 233 -8.54 10.65 9.06
CA HIS A 233 -8.91 11.20 10.38
C HIS A 233 -8.07 10.60 11.50
N GLU A 234 -7.93 9.31 11.47
CA GLU A 234 -7.37 8.49 12.55
C GLU A 234 -5.90 8.82 12.84
N ARG A 235 -5.14 9.25 11.82
CA ARG A 235 -3.75 9.67 12.01
C ARG A 235 -3.64 10.95 12.83
N PHE A 236 -4.55 11.87 12.60
CA PHE A 236 -4.64 13.11 13.37
C PHE A 236 -5.12 12.83 14.79
N GLU A 237 -6.11 11.96 14.97
CA GLU A 237 -6.57 11.51 16.28
C GLU A 237 -5.48 10.79 17.07
N ALA A 238 -4.71 9.91 16.42
CA ALA A 238 -3.57 9.24 17.04
C ALA A 238 -2.46 10.22 17.49
N ALA A 239 -2.39 11.39 16.85
CA ALA A 239 -1.52 12.48 17.26
C ALA A 239 -2.11 13.34 18.40
N GLY A 240 -3.36 13.07 18.81
CA GLY A 240 -4.07 13.80 19.86
C GLY A 240 -4.89 14.98 19.36
N ALA A 241 -5.12 15.12 18.06
CA ALA A 241 -6.01 16.14 17.51
C ALA A 241 -7.48 15.79 17.80
N ARG A 242 -8.31 16.81 17.83
CA ARG A 242 -9.78 16.70 17.96
C ARG A 242 -10.40 16.91 16.60
N ILE A 243 -11.04 15.85 16.05
CA ILE A 243 -11.67 15.90 14.73
C ILE A 243 -13.12 16.33 14.85
N PHE A 244 -13.51 17.25 13.99
CA PHE A 244 -14.89 17.70 13.80
C PHE A 244 -15.29 17.57 12.34
N SER A 245 -16.54 17.18 12.09
CA SER A 245 -17.02 17.04 10.72
C SER A 245 -17.19 18.41 10.06
N LEU A 246 -16.68 18.53 8.83
CA LEU A 246 -16.90 19.70 7.99
C LEU A 246 -18.30 19.61 7.41
N CYS A 247 -19.18 20.54 7.75
CA CYS A 247 -20.57 20.54 7.30
C CYS A 247 -20.68 20.54 5.78
N ALA A 248 -21.54 19.67 5.24
CA ALA A 248 -21.75 19.53 3.80
C ALA A 248 -22.22 20.84 3.14
N ASP A 249 -23.03 21.61 3.84
CA ASP A 249 -23.70 22.80 3.30
C ASP A 249 -22.93 24.13 3.51
N GLY A 250 -21.69 24.05 4.05
CA GLY A 250 -20.84 25.25 4.23
C GLY A 250 -21.42 26.28 5.21
N ALA A 251 -22.58 26.05 5.76
CA ALA A 251 -23.26 27.04 6.57
C ALA A 251 -23.00 26.80 8.06
N ASP A 252 -22.24 27.52 8.61
CA ASP A 252 -22.43 28.70 9.44
C ASP A 252 -22.89 28.45 10.89
N SER A 253 -23.81 27.55 11.21
CA SER A 253 -24.27 27.41 12.57
C SER A 253 -23.61 26.29 13.38
N ALA A 254 -23.25 25.19 12.77
CA ALA A 254 -22.53 24.11 13.46
C ALA A 254 -21.02 24.42 13.61
N CYS A 255 -20.44 25.19 12.71
CA CYS A 255 -19.05 25.65 12.82
C CYS A 255 -18.85 26.73 13.91
N ALA A 256 -19.89 27.48 14.28
CA ALA A 256 -19.79 28.54 15.29
C ALA A 256 -19.49 28.02 16.72
N ALA A 257 -19.78 26.75 17.00
CA ALA A 257 -19.47 26.11 18.28
C ALA A 257 -18.16 25.34 18.31
N VAL A 258 -17.42 25.26 17.17
CA VAL A 258 -16.18 24.52 17.05
C VAL A 258 -14.99 25.44 17.33
N PRO A 259 -13.99 25.01 18.09
CA PRO A 259 -12.76 25.81 18.27
C PRO A 259 -12.12 26.15 16.92
N PRO A 260 -11.39 27.27 16.80
CA PRO A 260 -10.70 27.61 15.57
C PRO A 260 -9.88 26.43 15.05
N PRO A 261 -10.10 25.99 13.81
CA PRO A 261 -9.39 24.85 13.28
C PRO A 261 -7.91 25.18 13.01
N ARG A 262 -7.05 24.23 13.34
CA ARG A 262 -5.64 24.26 12.92
C ARG A 262 -5.49 23.76 11.49
N MET A 263 -6.33 22.79 11.09
CA MET A 263 -6.30 22.19 9.76
C MET A 263 -7.70 21.82 9.27
N ILE A 264 -7.87 21.83 7.94
CA ILE A 264 -9.08 21.43 7.24
C ILE A 264 -8.70 20.36 6.22
N LEU A 265 -9.27 19.14 6.33
CA LEU A 265 -8.98 18.01 5.44
C LEU A 265 -10.09 17.88 4.40
N VAL A 266 -9.74 17.94 3.10
CA VAL A 266 -10.70 17.86 2.00
C VAL A 266 -10.17 17.05 0.82
N THR A 267 -11.09 16.42 0.07
CA THR A 267 -10.81 15.67 -1.16
C THR A 267 -11.65 16.22 -2.32
N PRO A 268 -11.30 17.40 -2.87
CA PRO A 268 -12.21 18.19 -3.70
C PRO A 268 -12.37 17.67 -5.12
N SER A 269 -11.44 16.88 -5.66
CA SER A 269 -11.56 16.36 -7.03
C SER A 269 -12.55 15.21 -7.15
N LEU A 270 -12.53 14.29 -6.20
CA LEU A 270 -13.48 13.17 -6.14
C LEU A 270 -13.67 12.79 -4.67
N SER A 271 -14.72 13.31 -4.02
CA SER A 271 -15.03 12.99 -2.64
C SER A 271 -15.22 11.49 -2.46
N PHE A 272 -14.57 10.93 -1.46
CA PHE A 272 -14.71 9.50 -1.19
C PHE A 272 -15.78 9.25 -0.11
N PRO A 273 -16.63 8.21 -0.26
CA PRO A 273 -16.63 7.19 -1.31
C PRO A 273 -17.59 7.48 -2.49
N PHE A 274 -18.16 8.67 -2.60
CA PHE A 274 -19.19 8.97 -3.58
C PHE A 274 -18.67 9.38 -4.96
N GLY A 275 -17.40 9.70 -5.08
CA GLY A 275 -16.78 10.10 -6.35
C GLY A 275 -17.34 11.40 -6.94
N ARG A 276 -17.81 12.32 -6.11
CA ARG A 276 -18.36 13.61 -6.55
C ARG A 276 -17.31 14.70 -6.55
N GLN A 277 -17.38 15.57 -7.55
CA GLN A 277 -16.54 16.78 -7.57
C GLN A 277 -17.11 17.84 -6.63
N MET A 278 -16.22 18.48 -5.85
CA MET A 278 -16.60 19.66 -5.05
C MET A 278 -16.75 20.87 -5.97
N PRO A 279 -17.90 21.55 -5.95
CA PRO A 279 -18.11 22.77 -6.74
C PRO A 279 -17.11 23.87 -6.41
N GLU A 280 -16.82 24.74 -7.38
CA GLU A 280 -15.83 25.81 -7.22
C GLU A 280 -16.20 26.76 -6.07
N GLU A 281 -17.48 27.11 -5.95
CA GLU A 281 -17.99 27.99 -4.87
C GLU A 281 -17.61 27.44 -3.50
N ARG A 282 -17.77 26.12 -3.29
CA ARG A 282 -17.39 25.48 -2.04
C ARG A 282 -15.89 25.45 -1.81
N ARG A 283 -15.09 25.26 -2.85
CA ARG A 283 -13.63 25.36 -2.77
C ARG A 283 -13.20 26.73 -2.27
N LEU A 284 -13.80 27.79 -2.81
CA LEU A 284 -13.53 29.16 -2.41
C LEU A 284 -14.04 29.47 -0.97
N ALA A 285 -15.20 28.92 -0.59
CA ALA A 285 -15.70 29.07 0.77
C ALA A 285 -14.78 28.40 1.80
N ILE A 286 -14.27 27.20 1.52
CA ILE A 286 -13.30 26.51 2.39
C ILE A 286 -12.00 27.31 2.49
N LEU A 287 -11.51 27.88 1.39
CA LEU A 287 -10.34 28.74 1.41
C LEU A 287 -10.57 30.01 2.24
N ALA A 288 -11.74 30.63 2.12
CA ALA A 288 -12.11 31.76 2.95
C ALA A 288 -12.18 31.41 4.44
N LEU A 289 -12.74 30.24 4.78
CA LEU A 289 -12.75 29.73 6.16
C LEU A 289 -11.33 29.55 6.70
N ALA A 290 -10.43 28.95 5.91
CA ALA A 290 -9.04 28.75 6.31
C ALA A 290 -8.33 30.09 6.56
N ARG A 291 -8.52 31.09 5.70
CA ARG A 291 -7.99 32.45 5.89
C ARG A 291 -8.53 33.09 7.15
N GLY A 292 -9.85 33.05 7.37
CA GLY A 292 -10.50 33.68 8.53
C GLY A 292 -10.10 33.05 9.87
N SER A 293 -9.73 31.76 9.88
CA SER A 293 -9.32 31.02 11.08
C SER A 293 -7.81 30.82 11.19
N ASN A 294 -7.02 31.32 10.24
CA ASN A 294 -5.58 31.03 10.13
C ASN A 294 -5.26 29.53 10.12
N ALA A 295 -6.12 28.75 9.48
CA ALA A 295 -5.96 27.31 9.32
C ALA A 295 -5.20 26.95 8.05
N ILE A 296 -4.66 25.74 8.01
CA ILE A 296 -4.09 25.11 6.81
C ILE A 296 -5.10 24.12 6.23
N ILE A 297 -5.31 24.15 4.94
CA ILE A 297 -6.06 23.13 4.20
C ILE A 297 -5.09 22.04 3.78
N PHE A 298 -5.41 20.78 4.08
CA PHE A 298 -4.81 19.62 3.41
C PHE A 298 -5.74 19.22 2.27
N GLU A 299 -5.35 19.56 1.05
CA GLU A 299 -6.08 19.22 -0.17
C GLU A 299 -5.59 17.86 -0.70
N ASN A 300 -6.37 16.80 -0.49
CA ASN A 300 -6.09 15.48 -1.03
C ASN A 300 -6.61 15.38 -2.46
N ASP A 301 -5.72 15.37 -3.45
CA ASP A 301 -6.07 15.35 -4.88
C ASP A 301 -5.66 14.03 -5.58
N ILE A 302 -5.69 12.94 -4.83
CA ILE A 302 -5.24 11.59 -5.23
C ILE A 302 -5.86 11.09 -6.56
N TYR A 303 -7.11 11.46 -6.84
CA TYR A 303 -7.85 11.02 -8.04
C TYR A 303 -7.93 12.07 -9.14
N SER A 304 -7.17 13.15 -9.07
CA SER A 304 -7.28 14.28 -10.02
C SER A 304 -7.08 13.89 -11.48
N GLU A 305 -6.21 12.93 -11.74
CA GLU A 305 -5.94 12.43 -13.10
C GLU A 305 -7.07 11.52 -13.63
N LEU A 306 -7.94 11.04 -12.77
CA LEU A 306 -9.02 10.08 -13.11
C LEU A 306 -10.40 10.72 -13.15
N THR A 307 -10.49 12.04 -13.27
CA THR A 307 -11.76 12.77 -13.46
C THR A 307 -12.11 12.88 -14.95
N TRP A 308 -13.36 12.62 -15.35
CA TRP A 308 -13.82 12.73 -16.74
C TRP A 308 -15.12 13.49 -16.94
N SER A 309 -15.95 13.68 -15.93
CA SER A 309 -17.17 14.49 -16.01
C SER A 309 -17.00 15.84 -15.32
N GLY A 310 -17.73 16.85 -15.76
CA GLY A 310 -17.78 18.17 -15.12
C GLY A 310 -16.64 19.13 -15.46
N GLY A 311 -15.72 18.76 -16.37
CA GLY A 311 -14.56 19.57 -16.71
C GLY A 311 -13.44 19.50 -15.64
N ARG A 312 -12.30 20.14 -15.94
CA ARG A 312 -11.16 20.24 -14.99
C ARG A 312 -11.34 21.46 -14.11
N LEU A 313 -11.77 21.24 -12.87
CA LEU A 313 -11.77 22.32 -11.89
C LEU A 313 -10.35 22.57 -11.37
N ARG A 314 -10.05 23.85 -11.15
CA ARG A 314 -8.79 24.26 -10.55
C ARG A 314 -8.69 23.71 -9.13
N ALA A 315 -7.51 23.28 -8.71
CA ALA A 315 -7.24 22.90 -7.32
C ALA A 315 -7.49 24.10 -6.37
N ILE A 316 -7.83 23.84 -5.10
CA ILE A 316 -7.96 24.90 -4.09
C ILE A 316 -6.64 25.65 -3.97
N GLN A 317 -5.52 24.93 -4.00
CA GLN A 317 -4.18 25.51 -3.99
C GLN A 317 -3.98 26.53 -5.11
N GLY A 318 -4.56 26.30 -6.29
CA GLY A 318 -4.46 27.26 -7.40
C GLY A 318 -5.16 28.61 -7.15
N HIS A 319 -6.11 28.67 -6.22
CA HIS A 319 -6.78 29.90 -5.77
C HIS A 319 -6.10 30.55 -4.56
N ASP A 320 -5.21 29.80 -3.90
CA ASP A 320 -4.50 30.28 -2.72
C ASP A 320 -3.37 31.25 -3.09
N ARG A 321 -3.35 32.41 -2.43
CA ARG A 321 -2.32 33.45 -2.59
C ARG A 321 -1.55 33.69 -1.30
N ASP A 322 -2.06 33.18 -0.19
CA ASP A 322 -1.62 33.53 1.15
C ASP A 322 -0.88 32.38 1.84
N GLY A 323 -0.81 31.22 1.20
CA GLY A 323 -0.08 30.06 1.70
C GLY A 323 -0.86 29.28 2.77
N HIS A 324 -2.16 29.06 2.55
CA HIS A 324 -3.03 28.29 3.42
C HIS A 324 -3.28 26.86 2.94
N VAL A 325 -2.68 26.42 1.81
CA VAL A 325 -2.96 25.10 1.23
C VAL A 325 -1.70 24.24 1.14
N ILE A 326 -1.75 23.06 1.75
CA ILE A 326 -0.87 21.93 1.49
C ILE A 326 -1.62 21.02 0.53
N TYR A 327 -1.13 20.89 -0.70
CA TYR A 327 -1.72 20.05 -1.73
C TYR A 327 -1.00 18.69 -1.77
N PHE A 328 -1.75 17.61 -1.85
CA PHE A 328 -1.22 16.26 -2.05
C PHE A 328 -1.66 15.70 -3.40
N GLY A 329 -0.70 15.20 -4.18
CA GLY A 329 -0.93 14.44 -5.40
C GLY A 329 -0.23 13.08 -5.38
N SER A 330 -0.73 12.14 -6.17
CA SER A 330 -0.20 10.78 -6.25
C SER A 330 -0.11 10.31 -7.70
N MET A 331 0.91 9.52 -8.00
CA MET A 331 1.06 8.83 -9.29
C MET A 331 0.64 7.36 -9.21
N GLN A 332 0.39 6.84 -8.01
CA GLN A 332 0.09 5.43 -7.78
C GLN A 332 -1.21 5.00 -8.49
N GLU A 333 -2.21 5.85 -8.53
CA GLU A 333 -3.54 5.57 -9.10
C GLU A 333 -3.50 5.41 -10.61
N THR A 334 -2.50 6.02 -11.25
CA THR A 334 -2.27 5.92 -12.69
C THR A 334 -1.18 4.92 -13.07
N LEU A 335 -0.16 4.75 -12.24
CA LEU A 335 0.99 3.87 -12.53
C LEU A 335 0.87 2.49 -11.88
N GLY A 336 -0.15 2.28 -11.04
CA GLY A 336 -0.36 1.02 -10.33
C GLY A 336 0.38 0.93 -8.98
N PRO A 337 0.03 -0.09 -8.17
CA PRO A 337 0.45 -0.18 -6.77
C PRO A 337 1.95 -0.46 -6.58
N GLN A 338 2.66 -0.83 -7.65
CA GLN A 338 4.11 -1.07 -7.65
C GLN A 338 4.91 0.24 -7.60
N ILE A 339 4.34 1.33 -8.11
CA ILE A 339 4.98 2.65 -8.17
C ILE A 339 4.40 3.53 -7.07
N ARG A 340 5.02 3.47 -5.89
CA ARG A 340 4.60 4.24 -4.74
C ARG A 340 5.29 5.60 -4.74
N VAL A 341 4.70 6.56 -5.44
CA VAL A 341 5.17 7.94 -5.51
C VAL A 341 4.00 8.89 -5.36
N GLY A 342 4.08 9.72 -4.36
CA GLY A 342 3.25 10.89 -4.13
C GLY A 342 4.11 12.13 -3.92
N TYR A 343 3.47 13.26 -3.73
CA TYR A 343 4.15 14.51 -3.44
C TYR A 343 3.22 15.48 -2.71
N LEU A 344 3.80 16.28 -1.84
CA LEU A 344 3.14 17.46 -1.28
C LEU A 344 3.60 18.71 -2.04
N VAL A 345 2.70 19.67 -2.22
CA VAL A 345 3.06 21.06 -2.53
C VAL A 345 2.75 21.87 -1.28
N VAL A 346 3.80 22.36 -0.63
CA VAL A 346 3.68 23.08 0.64
C VAL A 346 3.83 24.58 0.45
N PRO A 347 3.22 25.42 1.30
CA PRO A 347 3.47 26.86 1.30
C PRO A 347 4.97 27.19 1.44
N LEU A 348 5.44 28.27 0.81
CA LEU A 348 6.86 28.65 0.81
C LEU A 348 7.45 28.75 2.21
N HIS A 349 6.72 29.29 3.18
CA HIS A 349 7.18 29.45 4.56
C HIS A 349 7.29 28.13 5.34
N LEU A 350 6.78 27.02 4.80
CA LEU A 350 6.85 25.68 5.39
C LEU A 350 7.86 24.76 4.71
N VAL A 351 8.46 25.18 3.58
CA VAL A 351 9.35 24.32 2.76
C VAL A 351 10.49 23.74 3.58
N ASP A 352 11.20 24.57 4.34
CA ASP A 352 12.36 24.12 5.13
C ASP A 352 11.95 23.10 6.18
N ALA A 353 10.86 23.35 6.92
CA ALA A 353 10.37 22.47 7.96
C ALA A 353 9.94 21.09 7.40
N PHE A 354 9.21 21.10 6.28
CA PHE A 354 8.78 19.86 5.62
C PHE A 354 9.95 19.08 5.01
N THR A 355 10.88 19.79 4.36
CA THR A 355 12.06 19.17 3.74
C THR A 355 12.94 18.51 4.79
N GLU A 356 13.26 19.20 5.87
CA GLU A 356 14.09 18.66 6.95
C GLU A 356 13.40 17.49 7.65
N MET A 357 12.11 17.60 7.95
CA MET A 357 11.37 16.52 8.57
C MET A 357 11.26 15.29 7.65
N ALA A 358 11.02 15.47 6.35
CA ALA A 358 10.99 14.40 5.38
C ALA A 358 12.33 13.64 5.30
N GLN A 359 13.45 14.37 5.35
CA GLN A 359 14.78 13.78 5.40
C GLN A 359 15.01 12.96 6.68
N ARG A 360 14.63 13.50 7.84
CA ARG A 360 14.75 12.81 9.16
C ARG A 360 13.89 11.56 9.24
N MET A 361 12.73 11.56 8.61
CA MET A 361 11.84 10.40 8.53
C MET A 361 12.26 9.40 7.45
N ALA A 362 13.28 9.69 6.65
CA ALA A 362 13.60 8.95 5.44
C ALA A 362 12.38 8.76 4.52
N CYS A 363 11.49 9.76 4.50
CA CYS A 363 10.30 9.78 3.63
C CYS A 363 10.73 10.06 2.19
N GLY A 364 10.22 9.30 1.28
CA GLY A 364 10.36 9.59 -0.14
C GLY A 364 10.83 8.39 -0.94
N PRO A 365 10.57 8.43 -2.25
CA PRO A 365 11.00 7.41 -3.19
C PRO A 365 12.50 7.45 -3.44
N ASP A 366 13.02 6.36 -4.00
CA ASP A 366 14.41 6.28 -4.43
C ASP A 366 14.73 7.29 -5.54
N HIS A 367 15.94 7.82 -5.53
CA HIS A 367 16.37 8.87 -6.46
C HIS A 367 16.34 8.44 -7.93
N PHE A 368 16.69 7.19 -8.26
CA PHE A 368 16.60 6.68 -9.63
C PHE A 368 15.14 6.62 -10.13
N LEU A 369 14.19 6.30 -9.23
CA LEU A 369 12.77 6.33 -9.54
C LEU A 369 12.27 7.76 -9.79
N LEU A 370 12.70 8.73 -8.97
CA LEU A 370 12.36 10.14 -9.16
C LEU A 370 12.91 10.66 -10.51
N SER A 371 14.17 10.33 -10.85
CA SER A 371 14.76 10.69 -12.14
C SER A 371 14.01 10.08 -13.33
N ALA A 372 13.66 8.80 -13.25
CA ALA A 372 12.92 8.12 -14.31
C ALA A 372 11.52 8.73 -14.50
N LEU A 373 10.82 9.04 -13.41
CA LEU A 373 9.51 9.69 -13.47
C LEU A 373 9.57 11.13 -13.97
N ALA A 374 10.60 11.89 -13.61
CA ALA A 374 10.83 13.22 -14.18
C ALA A 374 10.93 13.13 -15.71
N ARG A 375 11.75 12.24 -16.25
CA ARG A 375 11.85 12.01 -17.68
C ARG A 375 10.54 11.52 -18.30
N PHE A 376 9.82 10.63 -17.61
CA PHE A 376 8.54 10.13 -18.07
C PHE A 376 7.50 11.24 -18.22
N ILE A 377 7.55 12.26 -17.37
CA ILE A 377 6.74 13.48 -17.48
C ILE A 377 7.25 14.38 -18.61
N ASP A 378 8.55 14.69 -18.62
CA ASP A 378 9.18 15.62 -19.58
C ASP A 378 9.02 15.13 -21.03
N GLU A 379 9.10 13.80 -21.26
CA GLU A 379 8.89 13.16 -22.57
C GLU A 379 7.39 13.04 -22.92
N SER A 380 6.48 13.66 -22.14
CA SER A 380 5.02 13.63 -22.30
C SER A 380 4.38 12.23 -22.20
N GLN A 381 5.14 11.21 -21.85
CA GLN A 381 4.69 9.82 -21.76
C GLN A 381 3.68 9.65 -20.61
N TYR A 382 3.88 10.36 -19.49
CA TYR A 382 2.94 10.33 -18.38
C TYR A 382 1.57 10.91 -18.77
N ALA A 383 1.52 12.03 -19.46
CA ALA A 383 0.26 12.65 -19.87
C ALA A 383 -0.54 11.77 -20.82
N MET A 384 0.14 11.12 -21.79
CA MET A 384 -0.48 10.15 -22.70
C MET A 384 -1.01 8.94 -21.95
N HIS A 385 -0.24 8.42 -21.01
CA HIS A 385 -0.61 7.28 -20.18
C HIS A 385 -1.83 7.62 -19.30
N ALA A 386 -1.81 8.71 -18.56
CA ALA A 386 -2.92 9.16 -17.72
C ALA A 386 -4.21 9.35 -18.51
N ARG A 387 -4.13 9.87 -19.75
CA ARG A 387 -5.27 9.97 -20.66
C ARG A 387 -5.84 8.61 -21.03
N ALA A 388 -4.98 7.65 -21.39
CA ALA A 388 -5.42 6.30 -21.79
C ALA A 388 -6.10 5.58 -20.60
N ILE A 389 -5.53 5.66 -19.41
CA ILE A 389 -6.10 5.07 -18.19
C ILE A 389 -7.43 5.71 -17.81
N ARG A 390 -7.53 7.02 -17.91
CA ARG A 390 -8.80 7.74 -17.66
C ARG A 390 -9.90 7.22 -18.58
N SER A 391 -9.63 7.04 -19.87
CA SER A 391 -10.59 6.52 -20.81
C SER A 391 -11.00 5.07 -20.48
N ALA A 392 -10.06 4.21 -20.16
CA ALA A 392 -10.31 2.83 -19.79
C ALA A 392 -11.17 2.70 -18.51
N TYR A 393 -10.86 3.50 -17.48
CA TYR A 393 -11.69 3.49 -16.27
C TYR A 393 -13.07 4.13 -16.49
N ALA A 394 -13.19 5.13 -17.35
CA ALA A 394 -14.48 5.72 -17.70
C ALA A 394 -15.41 4.69 -18.36
N GLU A 395 -14.89 3.88 -19.29
CA GLU A 395 -15.62 2.80 -19.94
C GLU A 395 -16.01 1.70 -18.94
N ARG A 396 -15.05 1.23 -18.13
CA ARG A 396 -15.28 0.21 -17.11
C ARG A 396 -16.33 0.63 -16.09
N LEU A 397 -16.26 1.88 -15.64
CA LEU A 397 -17.22 2.42 -14.68
C LEU A 397 -18.60 2.61 -15.32
N GLY A 398 -18.67 3.04 -16.59
CA GLY A 398 -19.92 3.11 -17.34
C GLY A 398 -20.65 1.76 -17.35
N THR A 399 -19.93 0.70 -17.75
CA THR A 399 -20.46 -0.68 -17.72
C THR A 399 -20.91 -1.09 -16.31
N ALA A 400 -20.11 -0.75 -15.29
CA ALA A 400 -20.45 -1.09 -13.91
C ALA A 400 -21.72 -0.35 -13.43
N VAL A 401 -21.87 0.94 -13.74
CA VAL A 401 -23.06 1.73 -13.39
C VAL A 401 -24.30 1.16 -14.06
N GLU A 402 -24.24 0.82 -15.35
CA GLU A 402 -25.35 0.22 -16.09
C GLU A 402 -25.77 -1.13 -15.50
N SER A 403 -24.80 -2.00 -15.26
CA SER A 403 -25.05 -3.30 -14.64
C SER A 403 -25.62 -3.16 -13.22
N CYS A 404 -25.06 -2.27 -12.39
CA CYS A 404 -25.60 -2.01 -11.06
C CYS A 404 -27.02 -1.47 -11.09
N ARG A 405 -27.37 -0.57 -12.02
CA ARG A 405 -28.75 -0.06 -12.17
C ARG A 405 -29.73 -1.18 -12.55
N ALA A 406 -29.31 -2.06 -13.43
CA ALA A 406 -30.14 -3.20 -13.83
C ALA A 406 -30.46 -4.15 -12.66
N HIS A 407 -29.53 -4.33 -11.73
CA HIS A 407 -29.68 -5.29 -10.64
C HIS A 407 -30.15 -4.69 -9.30
N PHE A 408 -29.78 -3.43 -8.99
CA PHE A 408 -30.10 -2.77 -7.71
C PHE A 408 -31.10 -1.61 -7.85
N GLY A 409 -31.40 -1.18 -9.09
CA GLY A 409 -32.28 -0.05 -9.38
C GLY A 409 -31.52 1.30 -9.36
N ASP A 410 -32.09 2.29 -10.07
CA ASP A 410 -31.47 3.62 -10.25
C ASP A 410 -31.19 4.36 -8.94
N SER A 411 -32.13 4.28 -7.98
CA SER A 411 -32.03 4.99 -6.69
C SER A 411 -30.96 4.45 -5.76
N ALA A 412 -30.41 3.27 -6.06
CA ALA A 412 -29.35 2.65 -5.29
C ALA A 412 -27.96 3.14 -5.70
N ILE A 413 -27.81 3.75 -6.89
CA ILE A 413 -26.51 4.04 -7.48
C ILE A 413 -26.19 5.52 -7.41
N ILE A 414 -25.05 5.84 -6.80
CA ILE A 414 -24.46 7.17 -6.84
C ILE A 414 -23.42 7.16 -7.95
N ALA A 415 -23.77 7.71 -9.11
CA ALA A 415 -22.86 7.77 -10.26
C ALA A 415 -21.69 8.73 -9.97
N PRO A 416 -20.45 8.24 -9.95
CA PRO A 416 -19.28 9.08 -9.67
C PRO A 416 -18.84 9.86 -10.91
N SER A 417 -18.13 10.95 -10.67
CA SER A 417 -17.54 11.82 -11.70
C SER A 417 -16.15 11.35 -12.15
N GLY A 418 -15.67 10.25 -11.60
CA GLY A 418 -14.32 9.73 -11.86
C GLY A 418 -13.93 8.61 -10.92
N GLY A 419 -12.65 8.20 -11.00
CA GLY A 419 -12.08 7.16 -10.15
C GLY A 419 -12.36 5.75 -10.66
N PHE A 420 -12.16 4.78 -9.80
CA PHE A 420 -12.39 3.36 -10.09
C PHE A 420 -13.11 2.65 -8.94
N HIS A 421 -14.01 3.36 -8.25
CA HIS A 421 -14.88 2.82 -7.21
C HIS A 421 -16.32 3.28 -7.43
N LEU A 422 -17.24 2.52 -6.89
CA LEU A 422 -18.68 2.78 -6.98
C LEU A 422 -19.34 2.51 -5.64
N THR A 423 -20.24 3.40 -5.24
CA THR A 423 -21.08 3.23 -4.05
C THR A 423 -22.47 2.75 -4.45
N ILE A 424 -22.90 1.66 -3.82
CA ILE A 424 -24.22 1.06 -3.98
C ILE A 424 -24.95 1.23 -2.64
N LEU A 425 -26.03 2.01 -2.61
CA LEU A 425 -26.88 2.14 -1.45
C LEU A 425 -27.78 0.91 -1.35
N LEU A 426 -27.80 0.32 -0.17
CA LEU A 426 -28.69 -0.79 0.10
C LEU A 426 -30.07 -0.27 0.59
N PRO A 427 -31.17 -1.01 0.35
CA PRO A 427 -32.41 -0.78 1.09
C PRO A 427 -32.17 -1.00 2.59
N ASP A 428 -33.14 -0.64 3.44
CA ASP A 428 -32.99 -0.71 4.90
C ASP A 428 -32.56 -2.08 5.42
N GLU A 429 -32.82 -3.12 4.66
CA GLU A 429 -32.32 -4.48 4.84
C GLU A 429 -31.76 -5.01 3.51
N PRO A 430 -30.66 -5.76 3.49
CA PRO A 430 -29.95 -6.37 4.61
C PRO A 430 -28.88 -5.46 5.21
N ASP A 431 -28.44 -5.82 6.44
CA ASP A 431 -27.26 -5.22 7.08
C ASP A 431 -26.01 -5.29 6.16
N GLU A 432 -25.39 -4.16 5.92
CA GLU A 432 -24.21 -4.03 5.03
C GLU A 432 -23.02 -4.90 5.47
N TYR A 433 -22.82 -5.09 6.79
CA TYR A 433 -21.78 -6.00 7.31
C TYR A 433 -22.09 -7.47 7.05
N ALA A 434 -23.36 -7.86 7.06
CA ALA A 434 -23.78 -9.22 6.71
C ALA A 434 -23.50 -9.49 5.22
N VAL A 435 -23.82 -8.53 4.35
CA VAL A 435 -23.47 -8.58 2.91
C VAL A 435 -21.97 -8.72 2.72
N CYS A 436 -21.16 -7.90 3.40
CA CYS A 436 -19.70 -7.96 3.28
C CYS A 436 -19.13 -9.31 3.75
N ARG A 437 -19.65 -9.87 4.85
CA ARG A 437 -19.23 -11.19 5.34
C ARG A 437 -19.57 -12.30 4.35
N LEU A 438 -20.78 -12.27 3.77
CA LEU A 438 -21.19 -13.28 2.79
C LEU A 438 -20.40 -13.13 1.48
N ALA A 439 -20.21 -11.90 0.99
CA ALA A 439 -19.40 -11.62 -0.19
C ALA A 439 -17.96 -12.14 -0.03
N ALA A 440 -17.34 -11.93 1.14
CA ALA A 440 -15.99 -12.43 1.43
C ALA A 440 -15.88 -13.96 1.38
N ARG A 441 -16.93 -14.70 1.75
CA ARG A 441 -16.99 -16.18 1.59
C ARG A 441 -17.05 -16.62 0.13
N HIS A 442 -17.47 -15.73 -0.75
CA HIS A 442 -17.52 -15.91 -2.20
C HIS A 442 -16.37 -15.23 -2.94
N ASP A 443 -15.27 -14.92 -2.25
CA ASP A 443 -14.08 -14.26 -2.77
C ASP A 443 -14.31 -12.86 -3.37
N LEU A 444 -15.39 -12.18 -2.98
CA LEU A 444 -15.63 -10.77 -3.31
C LEU A 444 -15.31 -9.90 -2.10
N LEU A 445 -14.51 -8.84 -2.31
CA LEU A 445 -14.09 -7.94 -1.23
C LEU A 445 -14.83 -6.60 -1.32
N VAL A 446 -16.03 -6.54 -0.76
CA VAL A 446 -16.80 -5.31 -0.66
C VAL A 446 -16.62 -4.66 0.71
N THR A 447 -16.75 -3.36 0.79
CA THR A 447 -16.55 -2.60 2.03
C THR A 447 -17.85 -1.92 2.46
N PRO A 448 -18.24 -2.00 3.74
CA PRO A 448 -19.46 -1.36 4.21
C PRO A 448 -19.32 0.17 4.14
N LEU A 449 -20.38 0.85 3.69
CA LEU A 449 -20.38 2.31 3.53
C LEU A 449 -20.20 3.02 4.87
N SER A 450 -20.84 2.53 5.92
CA SER A 450 -20.75 3.12 7.26
C SER A 450 -19.33 3.17 7.81
N SER A 451 -18.44 2.27 7.34
CA SER A 451 -17.04 2.26 7.80
C SER A 451 -16.25 3.52 7.41
N PHE A 452 -16.74 4.30 6.45
CA PHE A 452 -16.12 5.58 6.04
C PHE A 452 -16.71 6.78 6.76
N HIS A 453 -17.77 6.58 7.52
CA HIS A 453 -18.47 7.62 8.26
C HIS A 453 -18.06 7.65 9.72
N ARG A 454 -17.89 8.83 10.27
CA ARG A 454 -17.75 9.05 11.72
C ARG A 454 -19.08 8.95 12.44
N HIS A 455 -20.14 9.40 11.78
CA HIS A 455 -21.51 9.31 12.24
C HIS A 455 -22.28 8.33 11.36
N PRO A 456 -23.18 7.51 11.93
CA PRO A 456 -23.94 6.56 11.13
C PRO A 456 -24.62 7.25 9.94
N PRO A 457 -24.47 6.75 8.72
CA PRO A 457 -25.14 7.31 7.54
C PRO A 457 -26.66 7.10 7.66
N GLN A 458 -27.43 7.98 7.04
CA GLN A 458 -28.89 7.85 6.99
C GLN A 458 -29.35 6.58 6.26
N ARG A 459 -28.51 6.07 5.38
CA ARG A 459 -28.79 4.88 4.57
C ARG A 459 -27.51 4.05 4.44
N GLY A 460 -27.61 2.77 4.74
CA GLY A 460 -26.51 1.81 4.57
C GLY A 460 -26.15 1.56 3.11
N GLY A 461 -25.00 0.96 2.88
CA GLY A 461 -24.53 0.66 1.54
C GLY A 461 -23.22 -0.11 1.51
N ILE A 462 -22.77 -0.38 0.32
CA ILE A 462 -21.48 -1.02 0.07
C ILE A 462 -20.67 -0.23 -0.96
N VAL A 463 -19.37 -0.24 -0.79
CA VAL A 463 -18.43 0.39 -1.71
C VAL A 463 -17.59 -0.69 -2.38
N ILE A 464 -17.51 -0.63 -3.70
CA ILE A 464 -16.79 -1.60 -4.53
C ILE A 464 -15.69 -0.93 -5.35
N GLY A 465 -14.52 -1.56 -5.41
CA GLY A 465 -13.42 -1.17 -6.28
C GLY A 465 -13.48 -1.91 -7.62
N LEU A 466 -13.22 -1.22 -8.71
CA LEU A 466 -13.28 -1.76 -10.08
C LEU A 466 -11.89 -1.99 -10.68
N GLY A 467 -10.83 -1.58 -10.00
CA GLY A 467 -9.48 -1.63 -10.54
C GLY A 467 -9.00 -3.05 -10.87
N MET A 468 -9.35 -4.03 -10.06
CA MET A 468 -8.89 -5.42 -10.21
C MET A 468 -9.81 -6.30 -11.07
N ILE A 469 -10.87 -5.74 -11.67
CA ILE A 469 -11.83 -6.52 -12.45
C ILE A 469 -11.58 -6.32 -13.94
N PRO A 470 -11.27 -7.37 -14.71
CA PRO A 470 -11.20 -7.29 -16.16
C PRO A 470 -12.54 -6.82 -16.75
N ASP A 471 -12.51 -5.96 -17.76
CA ASP A 471 -13.71 -5.33 -18.34
C ASP A 471 -14.80 -6.34 -18.72
N ARG A 472 -14.40 -7.45 -19.34
CA ARG A 472 -15.29 -8.56 -19.75
C ARG A 472 -16.02 -9.24 -18.58
N ASN A 473 -15.55 -9.04 -17.34
CA ASN A 473 -16.09 -9.72 -16.15
C ASN A 473 -16.93 -8.81 -15.26
N VAL A 474 -16.98 -7.50 -15.56
CA VAL A 474 -17.64 -6.49 -14.71
C VAL A 474 -19.10 -6.85 -14.46
N ASP A 475 -19.88 -7.08 -15.52
CA ASP A 475 -21.31 -7.43 -15.41
C ASP A 475 -21.52 -8.75 -14.64
N THR A 476 -20.73 -9.77 -14.95
CA THR A 476 -20.83 -11.07 -14.27
C THR A 476 -20.55 -10.96 -12.76
N MET A 477 -19.56 -10.14 -12.36
CA MET A 477 -19.21 -9.96 -10.96
C MET A 477 -20.29 -9.13 -10.22
N ILE A 478 -20.87 -8.13 -10.87
CA ILE A 478 -21.95 -7.32 -10.30
C ILE A 478 -23.21 -8.15 -10.12
N ARG A 479 -23.59 -8.97 -11.09
CA ARG A 479 -24.70 -9.91 -10.98
C ARG A 479 -24.51 -10.85 -9.80
N ARG A 480 -23.31 -11.45 -9.65
CA ARG A 480 -22.99 -12.31 -8.51
C ARG A 480 -23.10 -11.57 -7.18
N LEU A 481 -22.69 -10.30 -7.13
CA LEU A 481 -22.86 -9.47 -5.95
C LEU A 481 -24.33 -9.21 -5.63
N ALA A 482 -25.16 -8.96 -6.64
CA ALA A 482 -26.60 -8.78 -6.45
C ALA A 482 -27.29 -10.04 -5.90
N GLU A 483 -26.91 -11.23 -6.40
CA GLU A 483 -27.39 -12.51 -5.87
C GLU A 483 -27.01 -12.67 -4.37
N ILE A 484 -25.83 -12.26 -3.98
CA ILE A 484 -25.38 -12.28 -2.58
C ILE A 484 -26.20 -11.33 -1.71
N VAL A 485 -26.46 -10.11 -2.19
CA VAL A 485 -27.28 -9.11 -1.48
C VAL A 485 -28.70 -9.65 -1.26
N GLU A 486 -29.33 -10.18 -2.29
CA GLU A 486 -30.68 -10.74 -2.20
C GLU A 486 -30.74 -11.98 -1.26
N ARG A 487 -29.76 -12.85 -1.35
CA ARG A 487 -29.63 -13.99 -0.43
C ARG A 487 -29.50 -13.50 1.03
N THR A 488 -28.67 -12.50 1.30
CA THR A 488 -28.52 -11.94 2.65
C THR A 488 -29.83 -11.36 3.15
N ARG A 489 -30.58 -10.68 2.26
CA ARG A 489 -31.90 -10.13 2.57
C ARG A 489 -32.91 -11.23 2.97
N LEU A 490 -32.91 -12.35 2.29
CA LEU A 490 -33.79 -13.47 2.61
C LEU A 490 -33.40 -14.16 3.93
N GLU A 491 -32.11 -14.24 4.23
CA GLU A 491 -31.61 -14.83 5.47
C GLU A 491 -31.84 -13.92 6.71
N THR A 492 -31.93 -12.59 6.53
CA THR A 492 -32.15 -11.63 7.62
C THR A 492 -33.60 -11.25 7.87
N ARG A 493 -34.52 -11.58 6.95
CA ARG A 493 -35.95 -11.38 7.18
C ARG A 493 -36.40 -12.20 8.41
N PRO A 494 -37.03 -11.56 9.42
CA PRO A 494 -37.70 -12.31 10.46
C PRO A 494 -38.70 -13.26 9.80
N LEU A 495 -38.67 -14.51 10.19
CA LEU A 495 -39.78 -15.42 9.90
C LEU A 495 -41.02 -14.74 10.52
N ASP A 496 -41.82 -14.10 9.68
CA ASP A 496 -43.18 -13.73 10.09
C ASP A 496 -43.85 -15.07 10.51
N LEU A 497 -43.79 -15.33 11.80
CA LEU A 497 -44.64 -16.32 12.41
C LEU A 497 -46.06 -15.78 12.31
N ALA A 498 -46.63 -15.95 11.10
CA ALA A 498 -48.05 -15.76 10.91
C ALA A 498 -48.78 -16.74 11.84
N SER A 499 -49.33 -16.15 12.89
CA SER A 499 -50.30 -16.74 13.78
C SER A 499 -51.54 -17.22 13.03
#